data_6bb8789d8fa9429fdb41f3078dd290e9
#
_entry.id   6bb8789d8fa9429fdb41f3078dd290e9
#
_cell.length_a   1.000
_cell.length_b   1.000
_cell.length_c   1.000
_cell.angle_alpha   90.00
_cell.angle_beta   90.00
_cell.angle_gamma   90.00
#
_symmetry.space_group_name_H-M   'P 1'
#
loop_
_entity.id
_entity.type
_entity.pdbx_description
1 polymer ?
#
loop_
_entity_poly.entity_id
_entity_poly.type
_entity_poly.pdbx_seq_one_letter_code
_entity_poly.pdbx_strand_id
1 'polypeptide(L)'
;AGALCTPIEIGPASSTLLYLESDDADSPLREEAAEVCVALASLAAGALERVRQRDLAQRRERLERDLLAAREVQSLIFPKREGVVGAMRYAFSVNPGAFLAGDLFDAFALADGRAAIFLGDVTGEGVDAAVLMSSAAAALHAALVDTGDPSRAVERVNRYLAERSPMDRFVSLWLGVFDPDGSAVTYIDAGHGHWLVRDADTDLRPGATGIPLGIDGETRYAPERIVFAPDARLILYSDGIIEQRAPGGEQFGAARLGSALSGSSSAADDVRIACEALRQFAGTTTWDDDASIASITRASR
;
A
#
# COMPACT_ATOMS: atom_id res chain seq x y z
N ALA A 1 -1.19 38.79 53.91
CA ALA A 1 -0.92 38.22 52.57
C ALA A 1 -2.07 37.27 52.18
N GLY A 2 -2.59 37.41 51.03
CA GLY A 2 -3.65 36.50 50.47
C GLY A 2 -3.20 35.95 49.12
N ALA A 3 -3.56 34.72 48.85
CA ALA A 3 -3.29 34.09 47.52
C ALA A 3 -4.58 33.49 46.95
N LEU A 4 -4.75 33.60 45.63
CA LEU A 4 -5.78 32.95 44.84
C LEU A 4 -5.13 32.03 43.83
N CYS A 5 -5.71 30.83 43.65
CA CYS A 5 -5.25 29.85 42.69
C CYS A 5 -6.48 29.36 41.90
N THR A 6 -6.48 29.55 40.59
CA THR A 6 -7.57 29.16 39.69
C THR A 6 -7.04 28.25 38.60
N PRO A 7 -7.66 27.09 38.38
CA PRO A 7 -7.23 26.20 37.30
C PRO A 7 -7.55 26.83 35.93
N ILE A 8 -6.63 26.68 34.99
CA ILE A 8 -6.80 26.89 33.57
C ILE A 8 -6.90 25.51 32.93
N GLU A 9 -8.13 25.10 32.60
CA GLU A 9 -8.37 23.79 31.97
C GLU A 9 -8.03 23.84 30.48
N ILE A 10 -6.98 23.12 30.09
CA ILE A 10 -6.50 23.01 28.69
C ILE A 10 -6.66 21.56 28.24
N GLY A 11 -7.92 21.13 28.00
CA GLY A 11 -8.27 19.76 27.59
C GLY A 11 -8.08 18.72 28.72
N PRO A 12 -8.39 17.42 28.44
CA PRO A 12 -8.57 16.41 29.49
C PRO A 12 -7.30 15.95 30.21
N ALA A 13 -6.10 16.30 29.75
CA ALA A 13 -4.85 15.77 30.27
C ALA A 13 -3.84 16.82 30.76
N SER A 14 -4.15 18.11 30.70
CA SER A 14 -3.25 19.16 31.21
C SER A 14 -4.00 20.22 31.97
N SER A 15 -3.57 20.48 33.22
CA SER A 15 -4.03 21.59 34.04
C SER A 15 -2.87 22.55 34.27
N THR A 16 -3.14 23.81 34.05
CA THR A 16 -2.24 24.90 34.42
C THR A 16 -2.97 25.77 35.46
N LEU A 17 -2.23 26.38 36.35
CA LEU A 17 -2.83 27.18 37.41
C LEU A 17 -2.54 28.68 37.16
N LEU A 18 -3.55 29.52 37.29
CA LEU A 18 -3.39 30.95 37.44
C LEU A 18 -3.22 31.22 38.94
N TYR A 19 -2.05 31.75 39.33
CA TYR A 19 -1.73 32.11 40.69
C TYR A 19 -1.62 33.61 40.82
N LEU A 20 -2.33 34.17 41.79
CA LEU A 20 -2.30 35.57 42.15
C LEU A 20 -2.01 35.74 43.63
N GLU A 21 -1.04 36.57 43.98
CA GLU A 21 -0.66 36.85 45.34
C GLU A 21 -0.68 38.36 45.62
N SER A 22 -1.08 38.74 46.83
CA SER A 22 -1.01 40.11 47.33
C SER A 22 -0.07 40.17 48.54
N ASP A 23 0.97 40.97 48.45
CA ASP A 23 1.90 41.26 49.55
C ASP A 23 1.43 42.37 50.50
N ASP A 24 0.30 43.05 50.17
CA ASP A 24 -0.27 44.09 50.96
C ASP A 24 -1.16 43.49 52.08
N ALA A 25 -0.74 43.69 53.33
CA ALA A 25 -1.46 43.20 54.50
C ALA A 25 -2.76 43.99 54.76
N ASP A 26 -2.82 45.22 54.28
CA ASP A 26 -3.98 46.12 54.47
C ASP A 26 -5.03 46.04 53.32
N SER A 27 -4.66 45.32 52.24
CA SER A 27 -5.56 45.08 51.08
C SER A 27 -5.69 43.61 50.79
N PRO A 28 -6.47 42.86 51.59
CA PRO A 28 -6.72 41.44 51.32
C PRO A 28 -7.43 41.26 49.97
N LEU A 29 -7.10 40.18 49.26
CA LEU A 29 -7.79 39.77 47.99
C LEU A 29 -9.30 39.60 48.29
N ARG A 30 -10.11 40.48 47.70
CA ARG A 30 -11.57 40.49 47.89
C ARG A 30 -12.22 39.43 46.98
N GLU A 31 -13.49 39.12 47.25
CA GLU A 31 -14.33 38.20 46.48
C GLU A 31 -14.36 38.55 44.99
N GLU A 32 -14.42 39.88 44.70
CA GLU A 32 -14.34 40.43 43.33
C GLU A 32 -13.05 40.05 42.58
N ALA A 33 -11.94 39.91 43.32
CA ALA A 33 -10.67 39.50 42.73
C ALA A 33 -10.71 38.00 42.31
N ALA A 34 -11.46 37.17 43.02
CA ALA A 34 -11.66 35.77 42.65
C ALA A 34 -12.48 35.64 41.35
N GLU A 35 -13.56 36.44 41.18
CA GLU A 35 -14.35 36.47 39.93
C GLU A 35 -13.50 36.90 38.74
N VAL A 36 -12.66 37.95 38.92
CA VAL A 36 -11.74 38.39 37.86
C VAL A 36 -10.71 37.31 37.52
N CYS A 37 -10.16 36.59 38.52
CA CYS A 37 -9.25 35.48 38.28
C CYS A 37 -9.91 34.35 37.49
N VAL A 38 -11.13 33.98 37.80
CA VAL A 38 -11.89 32.96 37.06
C VAL A 38 -12.14 33.42 35.61
N ALA A 39 -12.51 34.66 35.41
CA ALA A 39 -12.72 35.22 34.06
C ALA A 39 -11.39 35.22 33.25
N LEU A 40 -10.31 35.66 33.87
CA LEU A 40 -8.97 35.63 33.23
C LEU A 40 -8.51 34.19 32.93
N ALA A 41 -8.72 33.27 33.86
CA ALA A 41 -8.41 31.83 33.63
C ALA A 41 -9.21 31.28 32.46
N SER A 42 -10.48 31.59 32.34
CA SER A 42 -11.36 31.17 31.24
C SER A 42 -10.91 31.78 29.90
N LEU A 43 -10.54 33.06 29.87
CA LEU A 43 -10.00 33.70 28.66
C LEU A 43 -8.65 33.11 28.25
N ALA A 44 -7.77 32.83 29.23
CA ALA A 44 -6.48 32.17 28.99
C ALA A 44 -6.67 30.76 28.47
N ALA A 45 -7.58 29.98 29.06
CA ALA A 45 -7.91 28.64 28.57
C ALA A 45 -8.37 28.63 27.10
N GLY A 46 -9.31 29.55 26.75
CA GLY A 46 -9.75 29.71 25.38
C GLY A 46 -8.68 30.19 24.41
N ALA A 47 -7.71 31.01 24.86
CA ALA A 47 -6.60 31.45 24.05
C ALA A 47 -5.59 30.28 23.82
N LEU A 48 -5.25 29.54 24.85
CA LEU A 48 -4.32 28.41 24.80
C LEU A 48 -4.89 27.27 23.94
N GLU A 49 -6.20 26.99 24.07
CA GLU A 49 -6.85 25.98 23.21
C GLU A 49 -6.80 26.39 21.73
N ARG A 50 -7.05 27.65 21.39
CA ARG A 50 -6.89 28.15 20.01
C ARG A 50 -5.46 28.00 19.48
N VAL A 51 -4.45 28.27 20.30
CA VAL A 51 -3.04 28.09 19.93
C VAL A 51 -2.75 26.61 19.68
N ARG A 52 -3.21 25.74 20.58
CA ARG A 52 -3.05 24.29 20.44
C ARG A 52 -3.72 23.76 19.17
N GLN A 53 -4.94 24.17 18.88
CA GLN A 53 -5.67 23.76 17.67
C GLN A 53 -4.93 24.21 16.39
N ARG A 54 -4.38 25.43 16.40
CA ARG A 54 -3.56 25.90 15.27
C ARG A 54 -2.28 25.09 15.09
N ASP A 55 -1.60 24.78 16.17
CA ASP A 55 -0.36 23.98 16.12
C ASP A 55 -0.63 22.57 15.61
N LEU A 56 -1.70 21.92 16.08
CA LEU A 56 -2.15 20.62 15.59
C LEU A 56 -2.52 20.67 14.10
N ALA A 57 -3.26 21.69 13.66
CA ALA A 57 -3.61 21.86 12.26
C ALA A 57 -2.38 22.05 11.37
N GLN A 58 -1.41 22.85 11.81
CA GLN A 58 -0.15 23.07 11.08
C GLN A 58 0.70 21.80 10.98
N ARG A 59 0.78 21.01 12.08
CA ARG A 59 1.50 19.73 12.08
C ARG A 59 0.84 18.72 11.13
N ARG A 60 -0.49 18.65 11.16
CA ARG A 60 -1.26 17.79 10.26
C ARG A 60 -1.02 18.17 8.79
N GLU A 61 -1.15 19.45 8.46
CA GLU A 61 -0.92 19.94 7.10
C GLU A 61 0.51 19.68 6.60
N ARG A 62 1.51 19.81 7.50
CA ARG A 62 2.88 19.48 7.17
C ARG A 62 3.04 17.98 6.88
N LEU A 63 2.51 17.12 7.76
CA LEU A 63 2.56 15.68 7.58
C LEU A 63 1.88 15.23 6.27
N GLU A 64 0.69 15.78 5.98
CA GLU A 64 -0.03 15.49 4.72
C GLU A 64 0.81 15.88 3.49
N ARG A 65 1.49 17.04 3.52
CA ARG A 65 2.40 17.45 2.43
C ARG A 65 3.60 16.51 2.28
N ASP A 66 4.22 16.10 3.39
CA ASP A 66 5.38 15.21 3.37
C ASP A 66 4.97 13.82 2.83
N LEU A 67 3.78 13.31 3.18
CA LEU A 67 3.23 12.05 2.65
C LEU A 67 2.88 12.15 1.17
N LEU A 68 2.32 13.26 0.71
CA LEU A 68 2.06 13.47 -0.72
C LEU A 68 3.36 13.50 -1.54
N ALA A 69 4.40 14.16 -1.03
CA ALA A 69 5.72 14.15 -1.68
C ALA A 69 6.32 12.73 -1.72
N ALA A 70 6.18 11.95 -0.65
CA ALA A 70 6.61 10.55 -0.63
C ALA A 70 5.85 9.70 -1.67
N ARG A 71 4.54 9.92 -1.82
CA ARG A 71 3.71 9.26 -2.85
C ARG A 71 4.16 9.59 -4.27
N GLU A 72 4.52 10.85 -4.54
CA GLU A 72 5.06 11.24 -5.84
C GLU A 72 6.37 10.49 -6.15
N VAL A 73 7.28 10.40 -5.17
CA VAL A 73 8.53 9.63 -5.31
C VAL A 73 8.24 8.15 -5.51
N GLN A 74 7.32 7.56 -4.72
CA GLN A 74 6.92 6.16 -4.87
C GLN A 74 6.36 5.88 -6.27
N SER A 75 5.59 6.82 -6.85
CA SER A 75 5.03 6.66 -8.19
C SER A 75 6.08 6.54 -9.30
N LEU A 76 7.32 6.99 -9.05
CA LEU A 76 8.44 6.87 -10.00
C LEU A 76 9.07 5.47 -9.99
N ILE A 77 8.81 4.66 -8.96
CA ILE A 77 9.28 3.27 -8.86
C ILE A 77 8.45 2.37 -9.79
N PHE A 78 7.17 2.67 -9.93
CA PHE A 78 6.30 1.91 -10.81
C PHE A 78 6.61 2.18 -12.29
N PRO A 79 6.48 1.17 -13.17
CA PRO A 79 6.56 1.39 -14.62
C PRO A 79 5.38 2.23 -15.10
N LYS A 80 5.32 2.55 -16.40
CA LYS A 80 4.14 3.18 -17.00
C LYS A 80 2.92 2.28 -16.83
N ARG A 81 1.74 2.87 -16.62
CA ARG A 81 0.48 2.12 -16.38
C ARG A 81 0.16 1.11 -17.48
N GLU A 82 0.66 1.32 -18.67
CA GLU A 82 0.56 0.42 -19.81
C GLU A 82 1.87 0.42 -20.57
N GLY A 83 2.25 -0.75 -21.10
CA GLY A 83 3.48 -0.85 -21.84
C GLY A 83 3.63 -2.18 -22.57
N VAL A 84 4.75 -2.29 -23.28
CA VAL A 84 5.20 -3.51 -23.94
C VAL A 84 6.62 -3.79 -23.47
N VAL A 85 6.85 -5.01 -22.98
CA VAL A 85 8.16 -5.51 -22.54
C VAL A 85 8.42 -6.87 -23.20
N GLY A 86 9.48 -6.98 -23.97
CA GLY A 86 9.70 -8.17 -24.82
C GLY A 86 8.49 -8.43 -25.72
N ALA A 87 7.98 -9.66 -25.70
CA ALA A 87 6.76 -10.04 -26.44
C ALA A 87 5.47 -9.83 -25.66
N MET A 88 5.51 -9.20 -24.49
CA MET A 88 4.36 -9.07 -23.61
C MET A 88 3.86 -7.62 -23.57
N ARG A 89 2.54 -7.44 -23.63
CA ARG A 89 1.83 -6.19 -23.32
C ARG A 89 1.26 -6.31 -21.93
N TYR A 90 1.37 -5.25 -21.15
CA TYR A 90 0.76 -5.17 -19.83
C TYR A 90 -0.04 -3.90 -19.63
N ALA A 91 -0.99 -3.95 -18.73
CA ALA A 91 -1.64 -2.81 -18.08
C ALA A 91 -1.73 -3.08 -16.58
N PHE A 92 -1.58 -2.04 -15.76
CA PHE A 92 -1.73 -2.20 -14.32
C PHE A 92 -2.31 -0.95 -13.66
N SER A 93 -2.89 -1.14 -12.48
CA SER A 93 -3.35 -0.07 -11.59
C SER A 93 -3.01 -0.45 -10.16
N VAL A 94 -2.42 0.51 -9.43
CA VAL A 94 -2.21 0.45 -7.98
C VAL A 94 -3.04 1.57 -7.37
N ASN A 95 -3.94 1.24 -6.46
CA ASN A 95 -4.80 2.18 -5.76
C ASN A 95 -4.56 2.01 -4.26
N PRO A 96 -3.74 2.86 -3.64
CA PRO A 96 -3.42 2.75 -2.22
C PRO A 96 -4.66 2.88 -1.32
N GLY A 97 -4.77 2.02 -0.31
CA GLY A 97 -5.76 2.11 0.76
C GLY A 97 -5.46 3.27 1.70
N ALA A 98 -4.18 3.57 1.90
CA ALA A 98 -3.68 4.70 2.68
C ALA A 98 -2.96 5.74 1.77
N PHE A 99 -2.03 6.51 2.33
CA PHE A 99 -1.27 7.51 1.56
C PHE A 99 -0.24 6.89 0.61
N LEU A 100 0.37 5.77 1.01
CA LEU A 100 1.41 5.05 0.28
C LEU A 100 0.98 3.59 0.10
N ALA A 101 1.38 2.98 -1.03
CA ALA A 101 1.10 1.59 -1.32
C ALA A 101 2.16 0.66 -0.71
N GLY A 102 1.71 -0.46 -0.13
CA GLY A 102 2.53 -1.63 0.19
C GLY A 102 2.69 -2.58 -1.00
N ASP A 103 1.76 -2.52 -1.95
CA ASP A 103 1.82 -3.30 -3.18
C ASP A 103 2.99 -2.89 -4.08
N LEU A 104 3.66 -3.88 -4.69
CA LEU A 104 4.74 -3.69 -5.64
C LEU A 104 4.38 -4.29 -7.00
N PHE A 105 4.77 -3.60 -8.09
CA PHE A 105 4.63 -4.08 -9.45
C PHE A 105 5.80 -3.58 -10.29
N ASP A 106 6.36 -4.45 -11.13
CA ASP A 106 7.31 -4.05 -12.16
C ASP A 106 7.18 -4.93 -13.41
N ALA A 107 7.56 -4.38 -14.54
CA ALA A 107 7.56 -5.05 -15.85
C ALA A 107 8.70 -4.51 -16.71
N PHE A 108 9.69 -5.35 -17.01
CA PHE A 108 10.89 -4.95 -17.75
C PHE A 108 11.46 -6.06 -18.61
N ALA A 109 12.26 -5.69 -19.61
CA ALA A 109 12.92 -6.62 -20.48
C ALA A 109 14.29 -7.06 -19.89
N LEU A 110 14.59 -8.35 -19.98
CA LEU A 110 15.92 -8.89 -19.72
C LEU A 110 16.80 -8.79 -20.97
N ALA A 111 18.13 -8.87 -20.78
CA ALA A 111 19.11 -8.70 -21.87
C ALA A 111 18.97 -9.75 -23.00
N ASP A 112 18.42 -10.92 -22.68
CA ASP A 112 18.20 -12.04 -23.62
C ASP A 112 16.83 -11.98 -24.34
N GLY A 113 16.09 -10.87 -24.19
CA GLY A 113 14.80 -10.64 -24.85
C GLY A 113 13.61 -11.23 -24.10
N ARG A 114 13.81 -11.91 -22.98
CA ARG A 114 12.73 -12.34 -22.10
C ARG A 114 12.08 -11.12 -21.39
N ALA A 115 10.84 -11.25 -20.96
CA ALA A 115 10.15 -10.24 -20.17
C ALA A 115 9.99 -10.73 -18.72
N ALA A 116 10.42 -9.93 -17.76
CA ALA A 116 10.19 -10.16 -16.34
C ALA A 116 9.04 -9.28 -15.85
N ILE A 117 8.09 -9.87 -15.12
CA ILE A 117 6.92 -9.18 -14.54
C ILE A 117 6.70 -9.74 -13.15
N PHE A 118 6.47 -8.87 -12.17
CA PHE A 118 6.10 -9.30 -10.84
C PHE A 118 5.04 -8.38 -10.21
N LEU A 119 4.22 -8.96 -9.36
CA LEU A 119 3.32 -8.27 -8.45
C LEU A 119 3.44 -8.93 -7.08
N GLY A 120 3.45 -8.12 -6.05
CA GLY A 120 3.51 -8.59 -4.68
C GLY A 120 2.86 -7.58 -3.73
N ASP A 121 2.69 -8.01 -2.49
CA ASP A 121 2.12 -7.22 -1.42
C ASP A 121 2.95 -7.39 -0.15
N VAL A 122 3.17 -6.30 0.56
CA VAL A 122 3.90 -6.23 1.84
C VAL A 122 2.90 -6.18 2.98
N THR A 123 2.98 -7.14 3.90
CA THR A 123 2.12 -7.16 5.08
C THR A 123 2.16 -5.85 5.86
N GLY A 124 0.96 -5.33 6.18
CA GLY A 124 0.77 -4.08 6.91
C GLY A 124 0.61 -2.88 5.98
N GLU A 125 0.38 -1.73 6.54
CA GLU A 125 0.03 -0.50 5.83
C GLU A 125 0.92 0.67 6.24
N GLY A 126 0.91 1.74 5.43
CA GLY A 126 1.58 2.98 5.78
C GLY A 126 3.03 3.07 5.31
N VAL A 127 3.80 3.93 5.99
CA VAL A 127 5.15 4.32 5.54
C VAL A 127 6.15 3.16 5.61
N ASP A 128 6.07 2.33 6.62
CA ASP A 128 6.96 1.18 6.83
C ASP A 128 6.76 0.09 5.75
N ALA A 129 5.50 -0.24 5.42
CA ALA A 129 5.20 -1.13 4.30
C ALA A 129 5.70 -0.56 2.97
N ALA A 130 5.46 0.73 2.70
CA ALA A 130 5.91 1.40 1.48
C ALA A 130 7.44 1.44 1.32
N VAL A 131 8.20 1.61 2.41
CA VAL A 131 9.67 1.57 2.38
C VAL A 131 10.16 0.15 2.10
N LEU A 132 9.56 -0.87 2.73
CA LEU A 132 9.91 -2.27 2.50
C LEU A 132 9.56 -2.69 1.07
N MET A 133 8.38 -2.28 0.55
CA MET A 133 7.97 -2.48 -0.83
C MET A 133 9.01 -1.92 -1.81
N SER A 134 9.41 -0.67 -1.63
CA SER A 134 10.40 -0.02 -2.50
C SER A 134 11.74 -0.75 -2.50
N SER A 135 12.17 -1.22 -1.32
CA SER A 135 13.40 -2.00 -1.17
C SER A 135 13.30 -3.36 -1.84
N ALA A 136 12.18 -4.07 -1.66
CA ALA A 136 11.92 -5.36 -2.27
C ALA A 136 11.86 -5.26 -3.80
N ALA A 137 11.13 -4.29 -4.35
CA ALA A 137 11.01 -4.06 -5.79
C ALA A 137 12.37 -3.78 -6.44
N ALA A 138 13.16 -2.87 -5.88
CA ALA A 138 14.49 -2.54 -6.37
C ALA A 138 15.44 -3.74 -6.30
N ALA A 139 15.40 -4.50 -5.20
CA ALA A 139 16.23 -5.69 -5.02
C ALA A 139 15.87 -6.82 -6.00
N LEU A 140 14.56 -7.06 -6.23
CA LEU A 140 14.06 -8.03 -7.22
C LEU A 140 14.47 -7.66 -8.64
N HIS A 141 14.26 -6.41 -9.03
CA HIS A 141 14.67 -5.88 -10.34
C HIS A 141 16.17 -6.12 -10.56
N ALA A 142 17.00 -5.65 -9.63
CA ALA A 142 18.45 -5.79 -9.74
C ALA A 142 18.90 -7.26 -9.76
N ALA A 143 18.32 -8.11 -8.92
CA ALA A 143 18.66 -9.53 -8.87
C ALA A 143 18.27 -10.27 -10.16
N LEU A 144 17.12 -9.95 -10.77
CA LEU A 144 16.69 -10.51 -12.05
C LEU A 144 17.57 -10.06 -13.22
N VAL A 145 17.93 -8.78 -13.27
CA VAL A 145 18.85 -8.26 -14.29
C VAL A 145 20.23 -8.92 -14.18
N ASP A 146 20.71 -9.13 -12.96
CA ASP A 146 22.02 -9.74 -12.68
C ASP A 146 22.05 -11.25 -13.00
N THR A 147 21.03 -11.99 -12.58
CA THR A 147 21.03 -13.45 -12.64
C THR A 147 20.33 -14.02 -13.87
N GLY A 148 19.33 -13.34 -14.40
CA GLY A 148 18.40 -13.85 -15.41
C GLY A 148 17.60 -15.10 -14.95
N ASP A 149 17.68 -15.46 -13.67
CA ASP A 149 17.12 -16.68 -13.09
C ASP A 149 16.13 -16.30 -11.98
N PRO A 150 14.83 -16.59 -12.15
CA PRO A 150 13.81 -16.21 -11.17
C PRO A 150 14.03 -16.82 -9.78
N SER A 151 14.49 -18.10 -9.69
CA SER A 151 14.71 -18.75 -8.41
C SER A 151 15.84 -18.10 -7.63
N ARG A 152 16.97 -17.86 -8.30
CA ARG A 152 18.12 -17.19 -7.67
C ARG A 152 17.78 -15.76 -7.24
N ALA A 153 17.01 -15.03 -8.05
CA ALA A 153 16.61 -13.69 -7.73
C ALA A 153 15.70 -13.67 -6.49
N VAL A 154 14.66 -14.50 -6.46
CA VAL A 154 13.73 -14.62 -5.34
C VAL A 154 14.45 -15.07 -4.06
N GLU A 155 15.28 -16.11 -4.11
CA GLU A 155 16.05 -16.60 -2.95
C GLU A 155 17.01 -15.55 -2.39
N ARG A 156 17.66 -14.76 -3.26
CA ARG A 156 18.54 -13.67 -2.85
C ARG A 156 17.78 -12.57 -2.10
N VAL A 157 16.62 -12.18 -2.61
CA VAL A 157 15.77 -11.15 -1.99
C VAL A 157 15.12 -11.69 -0.72
N ASN A 158 14.68 -12.95 -0.71
CA ASN A 158 14.16 -13.60 0.48
C ASN A 158 15.16 -13.54 1.65
N ARG A 159 16.40 -13.92 1.42
CA ARG A 159 17.47 -13.84 2.43
C ARG A 159 17.70 -12.40 2.89
N TYR A 160 17.78 -11.45 1.95
CA TYR A 160 17.93 -10.03 2.29
C TYR A 160 16.80 -9.52 3.18
N LEU A 161 15.54 -9.89 2.89
CA LEU A 161 14.39 -9.50 3.68
C LEU A 161 14.38 -10.18 5.06
N ALA A 162 14.63 -11.49 5.12
CA ALA A 162 14.67 -12.24 6.38
C ALA A 162 15.72 -11.71 7.38
N GLU A 163 16.84 -11.16 6.86
CA GLU A 163 17.90 -10.58 7.69
C GLU A 163 17.59 -9.14 8.16
N ARG A 164 16.71 -8.40 7.48
CA ARG A 164 16.58 -6.94 7.65
C ARG A 164 15.17 -6.43 7.92
N SER A 165 14.16 -7.25 7.61
CA SER A 165 12.77 -6.85 7.88
C SER A 165 12.42 -7.07 9.35
N PRO A 166 11.51 -6.28 9.94
CA PRO A 166 10.88 -6.62 11.20
C PRO A 166 10.27 -8.02 11.15
N MET A 167 10.27 -8.76 12.27
CA MET A 167 9.83 -10.16 12.33
C MET A 167 8.38 -10.42 11.93
N ASP A 168 7.55 -9.38 11.90
CA ASP A 168 6.15 -9.40 11.52
C ASP A 168 5.88 -8.90 10.09
N ARG A 169 6.94 -8.61 9.32
CA ARG A 169 6.85 -8.09 7.95
C ARG A 169 7.38 -9.09 6.94
N PHE A 170 6.57 -9.45 5.97
CA PHE A 170 6.92 -10.32 4.86
C PHE A 170 6.28 -9.82 3.57
N VAL A 171 6.70 -10.38 2.44
CA VAL A 171 6.24 -9.98 1.12
C VAL A 171 5.66 -11.19 0.42
N SER A 172 4.38 -11.17 0.11
CA SER A 172 3.79 -12.10 -0.84
C SER A 172 4.19 -11.69 -2.25
N LEU A 173 4.56 -12.65 -3.11
CA LEU A 173 5.09 -12.33 -4.44
C LEU A 173 4.67 -13.36 -5.47
N TRP A 174 4.12 -12.88 -6.58
CA TRP A 174 4.11 -13.59 -7.85
C TRP A 174 5.15 -12.96 -8.79
N LEU A 175 6.05 -13.79 -9.33
CA LEU A 175 7.08 -13.36 -10.27
C LEU A 175 7.12 -14.31 -11.47
N GLY A 176 7.02 -13.78 -12.69
CA GLY A 176 7.08 -14.52 -13.92
C GLY A 176 8.11 -13.97 -14.89
N VAL A 177 8.82 -14.89 -15.58
CA VAL A 177 9.73 -14.59 -16.67
C VAL A 177 9.20 -15.25 -17.93
N PHE A 178 8.75 -14.45 -18.88
CA PHE A 178 8.18 -14.89 -20.15
C PHE A 178 9.28 -15.12 -21.17
N ASP A 179 9.12 -16.17 -21.98
CA ASP A 179 10.02 -16.45 -23.10
C ASP A 179 10.07 -15.30 -24.12
N PRO A 180 11.13 -15.18 -24.92
CA PRO A 180 11.29 -14.07 -25.88
C PRO A 180 10.16 -13.96 -26.90
N ASP A 181 9.47 -15.07 -27.19
CA ASP A 181 8.31 -15.11 -28.09
C ASP A 181 6.95 -15.03 -27.36
N GLY A 182 6.97 -14.98 -26.02
CA GLY A 182 5.78 -14.93 -25.17
C GLY A 182 5.00 -16.24 -25.11
N SER A 183 5.55 -17.38 -25.57
CA SER A 183 4.81 -18.66 -25.66
C SER A 183 4.70 -19.39 -24.34
N ALA A 184 5.49 -19.06 -23.35
CA ALA A 184 5.42 -19.62 -22.01
C ALA A 184 5.95 -18.65 -20.95
N VAL A 185 5.56 -18.87 -19.71
CA VAL A 185 6.07 -18.18 -18.53
C VAL A 185 6.63 -19.18 -17.54
N THR A 186 7.84 -18.92 -17.06
CA THR A 186 8.42 -19.59 -15.90
C THR A 186 8.17 -18.69 -14.71
N TYR A 187 7.45 -19.17 -13.68
CA TYR A 187 7.01 -18.33 -12.57
C TYR A 187 7.30 -18.94 -11.20
N ILE A 188 7.28 -18.09 -10.19
CA ILE A 188 7.31 -18.42 -8.77
C ILE A 188 6.14 -17.71 -8.11
N ASP A 189 5.37 -18.46 -7.34
CA ASP A 189 4.36 -17.90 -6.43
C ASP A 189 4.84 -18.11 -4.99
N ALA A 190 5.39 -17.05 -4.41
CA ALA A 190 5.86 -17.04 -3.04
C ALA A 190 4.77 -16.50 -2.10
N GLY A 191 3.72 -17.28 -1.92
CA GLY A 191 2.63 -16.97 -0.99
C GLY A 191 1.64 -15.91 -1.48
N HIS A 192 1.66 -15.54 -2.77
CA HIS A 192 0.75 -14.53 -3.30
C HIS A 192 -0.65 -15.10 -3.56
N GLY A 193 -0.77 -16.16 -4.34
CA GLY A 193 -2.01 -16.92 -4.57
C GLY A 193 -3.14 -16.16 -5.31
N HIS A 194 -2.97 -14.87 -5.59
CA HIS A 194 -4.01 -14.01 -6.19
C HIS A 194 -3.73 -13.76 -7.67
N TRP A 195 -3.93 -14.79 -8.47
CA TRP A 195 -3.76 -14.71 -9.91
C TRP A 195 -4.59 -15.73 -10.66
N LEU A 196 -4.83 -15.48 -11.93
CA LEU A 196 -5.48 -16.41 -12.84
C LEU A 196 -4.92 -16.25 -14.25
N VAL A 197 -4.88 -17.36 -14.99
CA VAL A 197 -4.70 -17.34 -16.44
C VAL A 197 -6.06 -17.62 -17.07
N ARG A 198 -6.55 -16.68 -17.84
CA ARG A 198 -7.77 -16.79 -18.63
C ARG A 198 -7.42 -17.11 -20.06
N ASP A 199 -7.95 -18.22 -20.56
CA ASP A 199 -7.96 -18.60 -21.97
C ASP A 199 -9.41 -18.61 -22.49
N ALA A 200 -9.61 -18.80 -23.80
CA ALA A 200 -10.93 -18.74 -24.42
C ALA A 200 -12.00 -19.61 -23.73
N ASP A 201 -11.59 -20.77 -23.18
CA ASP A 201 -12.50 -21.78 -22.63
C ASP A 201 -12.32 -22.09 -21.14
N THR A 202 -11.24 -21.61 -20.49
CA THR A 202 -10.91 -21.97 -19.10
C THR A 202 -10.23 -20.86 -18.34
N ASP A 203 -10.56 -20.75 -17.04
CA ASP A 203 -9.77 -19.98 -16.06
C ASP A 203 -8.92 -20.96 -15.26
N LEU A 204 -7.59 -20.92 -15.42
CA LEU A 204 -6.67 -21.62 -14.56
C LEU A 204 -6.37 -20.72 -13.35
N ARG A 205 -6.61 -21.24 -12.14
CA ARG A 205 -6.36 -20.53 -10.85
C ARG A 205 -5.53 -21.42 -9.95
N PRO A 206 -4.22 -21.50 -10.15
CA PRO A 206 -3.35 -22.21 -9.22
C PRO A 206 -3.35 -21.50 -7.87
N GLY A 207 -3.20 -22.27 -6.79
CA GLY A 207 -2.93 -21.69 -5.48
C GLY A 207 -1.47 -21.28 -5.32
N ALA A 208 -1.14 -20.60 -4.23
CA ALA A 208 0.25 -20.30 -3.86
C ALA A 208 1.03 -21.61 -3.67
N THR A 209 2.27 -21.64 -4.17
CA THR A 209 3.14 -22.83 -4.14
C THR A 209 4.27 -22.73 -3.12
N GLY A 210 4.50 -21.51 -2.56
CA GLY A 210 5.57 -21.24 -1.60
C GLY A 210 5.09 -20.35 -0.44
N ILE A 211 5.96 -20.14 0.52
CA ILE A 211 5.74 -19.16 1.61
C ILE A 211 6.20 -17.77 1.16
N PRO A 212 5.62 -16.68 1.73
CA PRO A 212 6.07 -15.32 1.45
C PRO A 212 7.55 -15.09 1.75
N LEU A 213 8.14 -14.10 1.08
CA LEU A 213 9.53 -13.70 1.29
C LEU A 213 9.72 -13.02 2.64
N GLY A 214 10.85 -13.29 3.29
CA GLY A 214 11.23 -12.68 4.56
C GLY A 214 10.85 -13.50 5.79
N ILE A 215 10.08 -14.59 5.64
CA ILE A 215 9.70 -15.48 6.75
C ILE A 215 10.88 -16.39 7.15
N ASP A 216 11.48 -17.07 6.17
CA ASP A 216 12.62 -17.96 6.38
C ASP A 216 13.65 -17.76 5.25
N GLY A 217 14.80 -17.21 5.60
CA GLY A 217 15.87 -16.86 4.65
C GLY A 217 16.49 -18.05 3.92
N GLU A 218 16.28 -19.28 4.40
CA GLU A 218 16.82 -20.51 3.80
C GLU A 218 15.81 -21.18 2.85
N THR A 219 14.59 -20.65 2.75
CA THR A 219 13.56 -21.19 1.85
C THR A 219 14.04 -21.19 0.40
N ARG A 220 13.79 -22.31 -0.29
CA ARG A 220 14.03 -22.50 -1.72
C ARG A 220 12.74 -22.39 -2.49
N TYR A 221 12.79 -21.69 -3.62
CA TYR A 221 11.63 -21.47 -4.47
C TYR A 221 11.80 -22.20 -5.80
N ALA A 222 11.06 -23.30 -5.96
CA ALA A 222 11.03 -24.05 -7.21
C ALA A 222 10.18 -23.30 -8.25
N PRO A 223 10.72 -23.07 -9.47
CA PRO A 223 9.95 -22.43 -10.52
C PRO A 223 8.98 -23.42 -11.14
N GLU A 224 7.82 -22.93 -11.52
CA GLU A 224 6.82 -23.64 -12.32
C GLU A 224 6.77 -23.04 -13.73
N ARG A 225 6.18 -23.76 -14.68
CA ARG A 225 6.08 -23.33 -16.07
C ARG A 225 4.68 -23.56 -16.62
N ILE A 226 4.15 -22.54 -17.27
CA ILE A 226 2.86 -22.57 -17.96
C ILE A 226 3.08 -22.19 -19.42
N VAL A 227 2.45 -22.94 -20.34
CA VAL A 227 2.33 -22.53 -21.74
C VAL A 227 1.31 -21.42 -21.82
N PHE A 228 1.69 -20.32 -22.46
CA PHE A 228 0.88 -19.13 -22.58
C PHE A 228 0.32 -19.02 -24.00
N ALA A 229 -0.97 -19.35 -24.15
CA ALA A 229 -1.64 -19.29 -25.44
C ALA A 229 -1.63 -17.86 -26.03
N PRO A 230 -1.75 -17.71 -27.36
CA PRO A 230 -1.72 -16.37 -27.99
C PRO A 230 -2.73 -15.39 -27.44
N ASP A 231 -3.93 -15.86 -27.14
CA ASP A 231 -5.06 -15.05 -26.65
C ASP A 231 -5.25 -15.14 -25.13
N ALA A 232 -4.35 -15.88 -24.44
CA ALA A 232 -4.38 -15.98 -22.99
C ALA A 232 -4.07 -14.63 -22.32
N ARG A 233 -4.69 -14.42 -21.17
CA ARG A 233 -4.47 -13.26 -20.31
C ARG A 233 -4.10 -13.73 -18.90
N LEU A 234 -3.00 -13.26 -18.41
CA LEU A 234 -2.62 -13.43 -17.01
C LEU A 234 -3.11 -12.21 -16.24
N ILE A 235 -3.91 -12.45 -15.22
CA ILE A 235 -4.42 -11.43 -14.30
C ILE A 235 -3.77 -11.67 -12.95
N LEU A 236 -3.04 -10.66 -12.46
CA LEU A 236 -2.49 -10.61 -11.10
C LEU A 236 -3.26 -9.57 -10.31
N TYR A 237 -3.56 -9.81 -9.05
CA TYR A 237 -4.28 -8.85 -8.21
C TYR A 237 -3.90 -9.03 -6.73
N SER A 238 -3.94 -7.95 -5.94
CA SER A 238 -3.76 -8.03 -4.49
C SER A 238 -5.06 -8.45 -3.80
N ASP A 239 -4.96 -8.89 -2.56
CA ASP A 239 -6.11 -9.27 -1.73
C ASP A 239 -7.08 -8.10 -1.52
N GLY A 240 -6.60 -6.84 -1.45
CA GLY A 240 -7.46 -5.66 -1.39
C GLY A 240 -8.48 -5.54 -2.53
N ILE A 241 -8.26 -6.19 -3.68
CA ILE A 241 -9.29 -6.29 -4.72
C ILE A 241 -10.45 -7.17 -4.27
N ILE A 242 -10.16 -8.38 -3.76
CA ILE A 242 -11.19 -9.37 -3.45
C ILE A 242 -11.77 -9.20 -2.05
N GLU A 243 -11.04 -8.60 -1.14
CA GLU A 243 -11.45 -8.36 0.24
C GLU A 243 -12.18 -7.03 0.44
N GLN A 244 -12.12 -6.12 -0.54
CA GLN A 244 -12.86 -4.85 -0.50
C GLN A 244 -14.32 -5.08 -0.15
N ARG A 245 -14.83 -4.31 0.82
CA ARG A 245 -16.19 -4.46 1.34
C ARG A 245 -17.18 -3.49 0.72
N ALA A 246 -18.39 -3.96 0.50
CA ALA A 246 -19.55 -3.12 0.24
C ALA A 246 -20.01 -2.46 1.56
N PRO A 247 -20.86 -1.39 1.50
CA PRO A 247 -21.47 -0.79 2.70
C PRO A 247 -22.20 -1.79 3.61
N GLY A 248 -22.65 -2.92 3.06
CA GLY A 248 -23.27 -4.03 3.81
C GLY A 248 -22.31 -5.01 4.46
N GLY A 249 -20.99 -4.83 4.30
CA GLY A 249 -19.94 -5.69 4.86
C GLY A 249 -19.58 -6.91 4.02
N GLU A 250 -20.27 -7.15 2.89
CA GLU A 250 -19.94 -8.23 1.97
C GLU A 250 -18.65 -7.95 1.21
N GLN A 251 -17.79 -8.97 1.03
CA GLN A 251 -16.55 -8.84 0.23
C GLN A 251 -16.83 -8.96 -1.27
N PHE A 252 -16.03 -8.29 -2.11
CA PHE A 252 -16.13 -8.35 -3.57
C PHE A 252 -15.94 -9.78 -4.10
N GLY A 253 -14.85 -10.42 -3.74
CA GLY A 253 -14.55 -11.81 -4.00
C GLY A 253 -14.11 -12.12 -5.44
N ALA A 254 -13.33 -13.19 -5.59
CA ALA A 254 -12.75 -13.61 -6.87
C ALA A 254 -13.80 -13.97 -7.94
N ALA A 255 -15.01 -14.42 -7.53
CA ALA A 255 -16.08 -14.74 -8.46
C ALA A 255 -16.62 -13.51 -9.18
N ARG A 256 -16.82 -12.39 -8.47
CA ARG A 256 -17.25 -11.12 -9.08
C ARG A 256 -16.17 -10.54 -9.99
N LEU A 257 -14.89 -10.61 -9.57
CA LEU A 257 -13.77 -10.23 -10.43
C LEU A 257 -13.81 -11.02 -11.74
N GLY A 258 -13.88 -12.35 -11.68
CA GLY A 258 -13.97 -13.22 -12.85
C GLY A 258 -15.15 -12.89 -13.76
N SER A 259 -16.34 -12.63 -13.18
CA SER A 259 -17.55 -12.24 -13.91
C SER A 259 -17.40 -10.88 -14.58
N ALA A 260 -16.84 -9.90 -13.90
CA ALA A 260 -16.59 -8.56 -14.46
C ALA A 260 -15.68 -8.62 -15.69
N LEU A 261 -14.64 -9.45 -15.63
CA LEU A 261 -13.66 -9.60 -16.70
C LEU A 261 -14.15 -10.42 -17.91
N SER A 262 -15.34 -11.05 -17.85
CA SER A 262 -15.85 -11.90 -18.93
C SER A 262 -16.08 -11.17 -20.25
N GLY A 263 -16.36 -9.86 -20.22
CA GLY A 263 -16.60 -9.02 -21.38
C GLY A 263 -15.39 -8.22 -21.86
N SER A 264 -14.23 -8.42 -21.26
CA SER A 264 -13.03 -7.65 -21.56
C SER A 264 -12.29 -8.22 -22.79
N SER A 265 -11.61 -7.35 -23.54
CA SER A 265 -10.95 -7.70 -24.80
C SER A 265 -9.46 -7.39 -24.84
N SER A 266 -8.93 -6.71 -23.81
CA SER A 266 -7.53 -6.29 -23.76
C SER A 266 -7.04 -6.15 -22.32
N ALA A 267 -5.71 -6.12 -22.13
CA ALA A 267 -5.11 -5.88 -20.80
C ALA A 267 -5.59 -4.55 -20.18
N ALA A 268 -5.69 -3.49 -20.97
CA ALA A 268 -6.18 -2.20 -20.49
C ALA A 268 -7.66 -2.24 -20.09
N ASP A 269 -8.49 -2.99 -20.86
CA ASP A 269 -9.90 -3.19 -20.51
C ASP A 269 -10.05 -4.01 -19.24
N ASP A 270 -9.24 -5.05 -19.04
CA ASP A 270 -9.26 -5.85 -17.80
C ASP A 270 -9.08 -4.95 -16.58
N VAL A 271 -8.03 -4.15 -16.58
CA VAL A 271 -7.72 -3.24 -15.46
C VAL A 271 -8.82 -2.20 -15.25
N ARG A 272 -9.29 -1.56 -16.33
CA ARG A 272 -10.36 -0.56 -16.26
C ARG A 272 -11.65 -1.15 -15.72
N ILE A 273 -12.09 -2.29 -16.26
CA ILE A 273 -13.35 -2.95 -15.88
C ILE A 273 -13.29 -3.43 -14.42
N ALA A 274 -12.19 -4.03 -14.01
CA ALA A 274 -12.01 -4.47 -12.62
C ALA A 274 -12.08 -3.29 -11.63
N CYS A 275 -11.38 -2.19 -11.92
CA CYS A 275 -11.41 -0.99 -11.09
C CYS A 275 -12.80 -0.33 -11.04
N GLU A 276 -13.52 -0.30 -12.17
CA GLU A 276 -14.89 0.21 -12.23
C GLU A 276 -15.87 -0.66 -11.44
N ALA A 277 -15.80 -1.98 -11.61
CA ALA A 277 -16.63 -2.94 -10.89
C ALA A 277 -16.41 -2.84 -9.37
N LEU A 278 -15.14 -2.71 -8.95
CA LEU A 278 -14.77 -2.56 -7.55
C LEU A 278 -15.34 -1.25 -6.95
N ARG A 279 -15.21 -0.12 -7.65
CA ARG A 279 -15.77 1.17 -7.22
C ARG A 279 -17.29 1.14 -7.09
N GLN A 280 -17.96 0.52 -8.06
CA GLN A 280 -19.41 0.38 -8.03
C GLN A 280 -19.87 -0.48 -6.85
N PHE A 281 -19.14 -1.56 -6.56
CA PHE A 281 -19.44 -2.44 -5.44
C PHE A 281 -19.20 -1.79 -4.08
N ALA A 282 -18.06 -1.10 -3.91
CA ALA A 282 -17.70 -0.42 -2.67
C ALA A 282 -18.56 0.82 -2.38
N GLY A 283 -19.10 1.46 -3.42
CA GLY A 283 -19.84 2.72 -3.28
C GLY A 283 -18.98 3.89 -2.79
N THR A 284 -17.66 3.77 -2.81
CA THR A 284 -16.69 4.75 -2.36
C THR A 284 -15.46 4.77 -3.26
N THR A 285 -14.62 5.79 -3.13
CA THR A 285 -13.31 5.88 -3.75
C THR A 285 -12.15 5.66 -2.76
N THR A 286 -12.47 5.40 -1.50
CA THR A 286 -11.51 5.01 -0.47
C THR A 286 -11.51 3.49 -0.36
N TRP A 287 -10.34 2.91 -0.25
CA TRP A 287 -10.12 1.47 -0.20
C TRP A 287 -9.79 1.05 1.22
N ASP A 288 -10.23 -0.16 1.59
CA ASP A 288 -9.94 -0.74 2.91
C ASP A 288 -8.48 -1.19 3.00
N ASP A 289 -7.88 -1.56 1.85
CA ASP A 289 -6.47 -1.94 1.69
C ASP A 289 -5.98 -1.53 0.30
N ASP A 290 -4.70 -1.76 -0.01
CA ASP A 290 -4.13 -1.50 -1.33
C ASP A 290 -4.79 -2.40 -2.38
N ALA A 291 -5.41 -1.79 -3.39
CA ALA A 291 -6.15 -2.50 -4.44
C ALA A 291 -5.38 -2.44 -5.76
N SER A 292 -4.57 -3.44 -6.01
CA SER A 292 -3.72 -3.54 -7.20
C SER A 292 -4.17 -4.63 -8.14
N ILE A 293 -4.12 -4.34 -9.43
CA ILE A 293 -4.41 -5.30 -10.50
C ILE A 293 -3.50 -5.06 -11.69
N ALA A 294 -3.01 -6.14 -12.27
CA ALA A 294 -2.28 -6.13 -13.53
C ALA A 294 -2.87 -7.19 -14.48
N SER A 295 -2.90 -6.87 -15.76
CA SER A 295 -3.24 -7.80 -16.83
C SER A 295 -2.12 -7.85 -17.86
N ILE A 296 -1.76 -9.04 -18.27
CA ILE A 296 -0.64 -9.31 -19.15
C ILE A 296 -1.14 -10.19 -20.32
N THR A 297 -0.81 -9.78 -21.55
CA THR A 297 -1.17 -10.48 -22.80
C THR A 297 0.04 -10.55 -23.70
N ARG A 298 0.00 -11.43 -24.72
CA ARG A 298 1.00 -11.34 -25.79
C ARG A 298 0.79 -10.07 -26.61
N ALA A 299 1.87 -9.37 -26.94
CA ALA A 299 1.82 -8.23 -27.85
C ALA A 299 1.49 -8.74 -29.26
N SER A 300 0.46 -8.16 -29.88
CA SER A 300 0.20 -8.39 -31.31
C SER A 300 1.43 -7.95 -32.10
N ARG A 301 1.91 -8.76 -33.02
CA ARG A 301 3.01 -8.42 -33.93
C ARG A 301 2.61 -7.30 -34.88
#